data_d93c2698b2e9eb183aff415cbc921f12
#
_entry.id   d93c2698b2e9eb183aff415cbc921f12
#
_cell.length_a   1.000
_cell.length_b   1.000
_cell.length_c   1.000
_cell.angle_alpha   90.00
_cell.angle_beta   90.00
_cell.angle_gamma   90.00
#
_symmetry.space_group_name_H-M   'P 1'
#
loop_
_entity.id
_entity.type
_entity.pdbx_description
1 polymer ?
#
loop_
_entity_poly.entity_id
_entity_poly.type
_entity_poly.pdbx_seq_one_letter_code
_entity_poly.pdbx_strand_id
1 'polypeptide(L)'
;MALDYASIIEDNQTPVADYVLDSEVLRMSLGLSRDLGARSFLLLEASAGGAYAGFMDGFLDWYHGALGIRMTERESRPRDRFLYEISLPDGRTVQRSRSNLFLGDLRVGIGFRPNPGLQTVVSLTVPTSTGPVGYGRGVPSLNLLNTVGAELSPRVHYEGSVGLGFTPRNGSLASLQRELFVAATSGVRVMAWGRNSAFANLFYHSPYYHGTTLPSLDRRELSLDFGWIVQTRTGGEWRLGMTEDLEPGGPGVDLVLRVGKSF
;
A
#
# COMPACT_ATOMS: atom_id res chain seq x y z
N MET A 1 5.43 -13.80 2.24
CA MET A 1 6.02 -13.22 1.02
C MET A 1 4.90 -12.73 0.12
N ALA A 2 5.03 -11.55 -0.46
CA ALA A 2 4.10 -11.06 -1.48
C ALA A 2 4.89 -10.44 -2.64
N LEU A 3 4.32 -10.51 -3.84
CA LEU A 3 4.76 -9.84 -5.03
C LEU A 3 3.60 -8.97 -5.51
N ASP A 4 3.82 -7.68 -5.57
CA ASP A 4 2.86 -6.68 -6.03
C ASP A 4 3.35 -6.10 -7.36
N TYR A 5 2.45 -6.01 -8.33
CA TYR A 5 2.64 -5.28 -9.56
C TYR A 5 1.61 -4.17 -9.63
N ALA A 6 2.06 -2.92 -9.62
CA ALA A 6 1.23 -1.74 -9.52
C ALA A 6 1.43 -0.84 -10.72
N SER A 7 0.35 -0.30 -11.25
CA SER A 7 0.38 0.85 -12.15
C SER A 7 -0.06 2.08 -11.38
N ILE A 8 0.73 3.13 -11.46
CA ILE A 8 0.52 4.38 -10.75
C ILE A 8 0.50 5.50 -11.77
N ILE A 9 -0.58 6.24 -11.81
CA ILE A 9 -0.65 7.47 -12.59
C ILE A 9 -1.27 8.56 -11.73
N GLU A 10 -0.49 9.60 -11.46
CA GLU A 10 -0.92 10.79 -10.77
C GLU A 10 -0.40 12.01 -11.52
N ASP A 11 -1.29 12.95 -11.84
CA ASP A 11 -0.97 14.19 -12.50
C ASP A 11 -1.72 15.33 -11.82
N ASN A 12 -1.07 15.92 -10.84
CA ASN A 12 -1.62 17.01 -10.05
C ASN A 12 -0.79 18.27 -10.30
N GLN A 13 -1.34 19.24 -10.99
CA GLN A 13 -0.71 20.51 -11.28
C GLN A 13 -1.48 21.66 -10.64
N THR A 14 -0.77 22.48 -9.89
CA THR A 14 -1.30 23.71 -9.30
C THR A 14 -0.39 24.88 -9.62
N PRO A 15 -0.82 26.14 -9.43
CA PRO A 15 0.04 27.30 -9.70
C PRO A 15 1.34 27.35 -8.89
N VAL A 16 1.45 26.56 -7.82
CA VAL A 16 2.58 26.63 -6.87
C VAL A 16 3.26 25.28 -6.62
N ALA A 17 2.68 24.18 -7.10
CA ALA A 17 3.23 22.85 -6.91
C ALA A 17 2.78 21.91 -8.03
N ASP A 18 3.67 21.01 -8.41
CA ASP A 18 3.41 19.95 -9.39
C ASP A 18 3.79 18.60 -8.76
N TYR A 19 2.94 17.61 -8.99
CA TYR A 19 3.23 16.22 -8.67
C TYR A 19 2.82 15.33 -9.83
N VAL A 20 3.81 14.74 -10.45
CA VAL A 20 3.61 13.79 -11.54
C VAL A 20 4.29 12.48 -11.18
N LEU A 21 3.51 11.43 -11.13
CA LEU A 21 4.00 10.07 -10.98
C LEU A 21 3.31 9.21 -12.05
N ASP A 22 4.06 8.81 -13.04
CA ASP A 22 3.66 7.91 -14.12
C ASP A 22 4.65 6.76 -14.17
N SER A 23 4.27 5.62 -13.61
CA SER A 23 5.17 4.48 -13.49
C SER A 23 4.44 3.18 -13.22
N GLU A 24 5.08 2.09 -13.60
CA GLU A 24 4.74 0.78 -13.07
C GLU A 24 5.77 0.33 -12.05
N VAL A 25 5.31 -0.28 -10.95
CA VAL A 25 6.14 -0.68 -9.83
C VAL A 25 5.98 -2.17 -9.57
N LEU A 26 7.08 -2.91 -9.67
CA LEU A 26 7.16 -4.28 -9.17
C LEU A 26 7.77 -4.24 -7.78
N ARG A 27 7.07 -4.78 -6.77
CA ARG A 27 7.55 -4.83 -5.39
C ARG A 27 7.44 -6.23 -4.81
N MET A 28 8.53 -6.73 -4.25
CA MET A 28 8.57 -7.93 -3.44
C MET A 28 8.62 -7.55 -1.96
N SER A 29 7.74 -8.13 -1.16
CA SER A 29 7.69 -7.96 0.29
C SER A 29 7.92 -9.29 0.99
N LEU A 30 8.76 -9.27 2.04
CA LEU A 30 9.07 -10.41 2.88
C LEU A 30 8.68 -10.06 4.32
N GLY A 31 7.86 -10.90 4.94
CA GLY A 31 7.52 -10.82 6.35
C GLY A 31 7.94 -12.11 7.06
N LEU A 32 8.58 -11.96 8.20
CA LEU A 32 8.97 -13.05 9.07
C LEU A 32 8.37 -12.80 10.45
N SER A 33 7.79 -13.83 11.04
CA SER A 33 7.37 -13.80 12.43
C SER A 33 7.96 -14.98 13.19
N ARG A 34 8.36 -14.72 14.44
CA ARG A 34 8.89 -15.75 15.35
C ARG A 34 8.21 -15.65 16.70
N ASP A 35 7.55 -16.72 17.09
CA ASP A 35 6.94 -16.79 18.42
C ASP A 35 8.02 -16.73 19.51
N LEU A 36 7.80 -15.89 20.51
CA LEU A 36 8.62 -15.75 21.72
C LEU A 36 8.01 -16.52 22.90
N GLY A 37 6.79 -16.99 22.74
CA GLY A 37 6.03 -17.72 23.73
C GLY A 37 4.60 -17.94 23.25
N ALA A 38 3.70 -18.35 24.12
CA ALA A 38 2.32 -18.71 23.75
C ALA A 38 1.50 -17.52 23.22
N ARG A 39 1.87 -16.27 23.55
CA ARG A 39 1.08 -15.08 23.22
C ARG A 39 1.87 -13.95 22.58
N SER A 40 3.18 -14.05 22.50
CA SER A 40 4.05 -12.98 21.98
C SER A 40 4.87 -13.46 20.81
N PHE A 41 5.16 -12.58 19.87
CA PHE A 41 6.00 -12.86 18.70
C PHE A 41 6.79 -11.63 18.27
N LEU A 42 7.88 -11.86 17.58
CA LEU A 42 8.63 -10.85 16.84
C LEU A 42 8.12 -10.78 15.40
N LEU A 43 8.18 -9.59 14.82
CA LEU A 43 7.87 -9.31 13.43
C LEU A 43 9.06 -8.61 12.77
N LEU A 44 9.42 -9.05 11.57
CA LEU A 44 10.38 -8.39 10.70
C LEU A 44 9.79 -8.33 9.30
N GLU A 45 9.76 -7.14 8.69
CA GLU A 45 9.30 -6.96 7.32
C GLU A 45 10.30 -6.12 6.54
N ALA A 46 10.57 -6.53 5.31
CA ALA A 46 11.44 -5.84 4.37
C ALA A 46 10.83 -5.92 2.97
N SER A 47 11.13 -4.94 2.13
CA SER A 47 10.74 -4.97 0.74
C SER A 47 11.84 -4.47 -0.18
N ALA A 48 11.77 -4.92 -1.44
CA ALA A 48 12.58 -4.41 -2.54
C ALA A 48 11.68 -4.25 -3.76
N GLY A 49 12.00 -3.30 -4.62
CA GLY A 49 11.20 -3.05 -5.80
C GLY A 49 11.96 -2.37 -6.92
N GLY A 50 11.25 -2.19 -8.03
CA GLY A 50 11.71 -1.42 -9.18
C GLY A 50 10.55 -0.64 -9.78
N ALA A 51 10.79 0.61 -10.16
CA ALA A 51 9.86 1.47 -10.85
C ALA A 51 10.37 1.73 -12.27
N TYR A 52 9.51 1.61 -13.26
CA TYR A 52 9.86 1.69 -14.70
C TYR A 52 8.66 2.10 -15.55
N ALA A 53 8.87 2.22 -16.86
CA ALA A 53 7.84 2.66 -17.81
C ALA A 53 6.66 1.68 -17.94
N GLY A 54 6.92 0.39 -17.76
CA GLY A 54 5.88 -0.62 -17.76
C GLY A 54 5.32 -1.01 -19.13
N PHE A 55 4.14 -1.66 -19.10
CA PHE A 55 3.43 -2.16 -20.28
C PHE A 55 1.89 -2.27 -20.06
N MET A 56 1.39 -1.92 -18.85
CA MET A 56 -0.01 -2.15 -18.49
C MET A 56 -0.98 -1.09 -19.00
N ASP A 57 -0.49 0.05 -19.46
CA ASP A 57 -1.37 1.15 -19.86
C ASP A 57 -2.44 0.72 -20.86
N GLY A 58 -2.06 -0.07 -21.87
CA GLY A 58 -3.02 -0.58 -22.85
C GLY A 58 -4.07 -1.53 -22.26
N PHE A 59 -3.68 -2.34 -21.25
CA PHE A 59 -4.61 -3.20 -20.52
C PHE A 59 -5.56 -2.37 -19.65
N LEU A 60 -5.04 -1.39 -18.94
CA LEU A 60 -5.83 -0.53 -18.05
C LEU A 60 -6.82 0.34 -18.81
N ASP A 61 -6.43 0.89 -19.95
CA ASP A 61 -7.35 1.62 -20.83
C ASP A 61 -8.52 0.73 -21.27
N TRP A 62 -8.23 -0.52 -21.65
CA TRP A 62 -9.28 -1.49 -21.99
C TRP A 62 -10.17 -1.85 -20.79
N TYR A 63 -9.56 -2.11 -19.62
CA TYR A 63 -10.25 -2.48 -18.38
C TYR A 63 -11.17 -1.36 -17.89
N HIS A 64 -10.67 -0.13 -17.79
CA HIS A 64 -11.47 1.02 -17.39
C HIS A 64 -12.56 1.34 -18.42
N GLY A 65 -12.25 1.24 -19.71
CA GLY A 65 -13.24 1.40 -20.77
C GLY A 65 -14.37 0.38 -20.70
N ALA A 66 -14.07 -0.88 -20.36
CA ALA A 66 -15.07 -1.92 -20.17
C ALA A 66 -15.98 -1.69 -18.95
N LEU A 67 -15.48 -1.02 -17.91
CA LEU A 67 -16.22 -0.63 -16.70
C LEU A 67 -16.92 0.73 -16.84
N GLY A 68 -16.68 1.47 -17.92
CA GLY A 68 -17.20 2.82 -18.09
C GLY A 68 -16.51 3.88 -17.21
N ILE A 69 -15.33 3.57 -16.67
CA ILE A 69 -14.52 4.46 -15.85
C ILE A 69 -13.63 5.29 -16.78
N ARG A 70 -13.62 6.61 -16.62
CA ARG A 70 -12.72 7.49 -17.34
C ARG A 70 -11.58 7.95 -16.44
N MET A 71 -10.35 7.73 -16.90
CA MET A 71 -9.14 8.22 -16.28
C MET A 71 -8.55 9.34 -17.11
N THR A 72 -8.92 10.57 -16.78
CA THR A 72 -8.51 11.79 -17.55
C THR A 72 -6.99 11.97 -17.56
N GLU A 73 -6.32 11.55 -16.50
CA GLU A 73 -4.86 11.58 -16.34
C GLU A 73 -4.18 10.70 -17.39
N ARG A 74 -4.74 9.51 -17.67
CA ARG A 74 -4.21 8.59 -18.71
C ARG A 74 -4.46 9.09 -20.12
N GLU A 75 -5.63 9.69 -20.38
CA GLU A 75 -5.98 10.21 -21.70
C GLU A 75 -5.04 11.34 -22.15
N SER A 76 -4.45 12.07 -21.19
CA SER A 76 -3.59 13.22 -21.45
C SER A 76 -2.11 12.87 -21.65
N ARG A 77 -1.70 11.61 -21.40
CA ARG A 77 -0.29 11.22 -21.37
C ARG A 77 0.06 10.14 -22.39
N PRO A 78 1.32 10.14 -22.92
CA PRO A 78 1.83 9.03 -23.71
C PRO A 78 1.92 7.76 -22.87
N ARG A 79 1.53 6.62 -23.45
CA ARG A 79 1.59 5.31 -22.80
C ARG A 79 3.03 4.84 -22.54
N ASP A 80 3.19 3.92 -21.61
CA ASP A 80 4.43 3.20 -21.30
C ASP A 80 5.60 4.15 -21.02
N ARG A 81 5.35 5.16 -20.18
CA ARG A 81 6.36 6.14 -19.77
C ARG A 81 6.72 5.99 -18.31
N PHE A 82 7.90 6.46 -17.99
CA PHE A 82 8.32 6.67 -16.61
C PHE A 82 8.61 8.16 -16.42
N LEU A 83 7.83 8.79 -15.58
CA LEU A 83 8.07 10.15 -15.13
C LEU A 83 7.81 10.24 -13.62
N TYR A 84 8.77 10.78 -12.91
CA TYR A 84 8.64 11.11 -11.51
C TYR A 84 9.10 12.56 -11.32
N GLU A 85 8.18 13.42 -10.95
CA GLU A 85 8.45 14.83 -10.72
C GLU A 85 7.64 15.32 -9.53
N ILE A 86 8.30 15.98 -8.59
CA ILE A 86 7.66 16.70 -7.49
C ILE A 86 8.25 18.11 -7.47
N SER A 87 7.43 19.12 -7.61
CA SER A 87 7.75 20.52 -7.34
C SER A 87 6.86 21.01 -6.21
N LEU A 88 7.47 21.57 -5.17
CA LEU A 88 6.79 21.99 -3.95
C LEU A 88 6.63 23.51 -3.90
N PRO A 89 5.68 24.04 -3.06
CA PRO A 89 5.47 25.49 -2.95
C PRO A 89 6.70 26.28 -2.48
N ASP A 90 7.65 25.65 -1.85
CA ASP A 90 8.92 26.26 -1.41
C ASP A 90 10.02 26.26 -2.49
N GLY A 91 9.69 25.87 -3.71
CA GLY A 91 10.60 25.86 -4.86
C GLY A 91 11.52 24.62 -4.94
N ARG A 92 11.38 23.66 -4.06
CA ARG A 92 12.12 22.38 -4.17
C ARG A 92 11.54 21.54 -5.29
N THR A 93 12.39 21.05 -6.17
CA THR A 93 12.02 20.14 -7.25
C THR A 93 12.84 18.87 -7.18
N VAL A 94 12.18 17.73 -7.29
CA VAL A 94 12.79 16.41 -7.44
C VAL A 94 12.28 15.84 -8.75
N GLN A 95 13.18 15.54 -9.67
CA GLN A 95 12.82 14.93 -10.95
C GLN A 95 13.66 13.68 -11.18
N ARG A 96 13.00 12.58 -11.60
CA ARG A 96 13.66 11.36 -12.07
C ARG A 96 12.90 10.79 -13.25
N SER A 97 13.58 10.58 -14.34
CA SER A 97 13.00 10.09 -15.61
C SER A 97 13.45 8.67 -15.98
N ARG A 98 14.05 7.91 -15.04
CA ARG A 98 14.57 6.56 -15.31
C ARG A 98 14.05 5.57 -14.29
N SER A 99 13.86 4.31 -14.73
CA SER A 99 13.60 3.18 -13.84
C SER A 99 14.67 3.09 -12.75
N ASN A 100 14.26 2.72 -11.56
CA ASN A 100 15.11 2.63 -10.40
C ASN A 100 14.80 1.36 -9.61
N LEU A 101 15.84 0.61 -9.26
CA LEU A 101 15.74 -0.44 -8.26
C LEU A 101 15.94 0.20 -6.88
N PHE A 102 15.13 -0.19 -5.91
CA PHE A 102 15.19 0.36 -4.56
C PHE A 102 14.89 -0.70 -3.51
N LEU A 103 15.45 -0.48 -2.33
CA LEU A 103 15.01 -1.14 -1.10
C LEU A 103 13.90 -0.31 -0.48
N GLY A 104 12.93 -0.95 0.15
CA GLY A 104 11.95 -0.29 0.99
C GLY A 104 12.45 -0.10 2.41
N ASP A 105 11.59 0.50 3.23
CA ASP A 105 11.87 0.65 4.65
C ASP A 105 11.76 -0.70 5.38
N LEU A 106 12.67 -0.92 6.34
CA LEU A 106 12.63 -2.06 7.23
C LEU A 106 11.62 -1.80 8.36
N ARG A 107 10.77 -2.78 8.67
CA ARG A 107 9.88 -2.73 9.82
C ARG A 107 10.20 -3.85 10.78
N VAL A 108 10.41 -3.50 12.05
CA VAL A 108 10.61 -4.42 13.15
C VAL A 108 9.53 -4.21 14.21
N GLY A 109 9.02 -5.27 14.81
CA GLY A 109 7.92 -5.15 15.75
C GLY A 109 7.84 -6.29 16.75
N ILE A 110 7.05 -6.06 17.77
CA ILE A 110 6.63 -7.06 18.74
C ILE A 110 5.11 -7.15 18.73
N GLY A 111 4.59 -8.36 18.67
CA GLY A 111 3.17 -8.64 18.68
C GLY A 111 2.73 -9.40 19.91
N PHE A 112 1.47 -9.21 20.26
CA PHE A 112 0.81 -9.88 21.37
C PHE A 112 -0.58 -10.38 20.94
N ARG A 113 -0.90 -11.63 21.26
CA ARG A 113 -2.18 -12.31 20.99
C ARG A 113 -2.85 -12.65 22.32
N PRO A 114 -3.68 -11.74 22.89
CA PRO A 114 -4.36 -11.99 24.15
C PRO A 114 -5.37 -13.14 24.07
N ASN A 115 -6.02 -13.29 22.91
CA ASN A 115 -6.94 -14.37 22.59
C ASN A 115 -6.87 -14.70 21.07
N PRO A 116 -7.47 -15.80 20.60
CA PRO A 116 -7.39 -16.22 19.19
C PRO A 116 -7.91 -15.21 18.15
N GLY A 117 -8.83 -14.33 18.54
CA GLY A 117 -9.44 -13.36 17.62
C GLY A 117 -8.84 -11.95 17.71
N LEU A 118 -7.83 -11.72 18.53
CA LEU A 118 -7.25 -10.39 18.74
C LEU A 118 -5.73 -10.42 18.69
N GLN A 119 -5.16 -9.51 17.92
CA GLN A 119 -3.72 -9.32 17.84
C GLN A 119 -3.40 -7.81 17.93
N THR A 120 -2.39 -7.49 18.73
CA THR A 120 -1.81 -6.14 18.82
C THR A 120 -0.34 -6.20 18.42
N VAL A 121 0.10 -5.29 17.57
CA VAL A 121 1.51 -5.16 17.15
C VAL A 121 1.98 -3.74 17.38
N VAL A 122 3.10 -3.58 18.07
CA VAL A 122 3.87 -2.34 18.11
C VAL A 122 5.07 -2.51 17.21
N SER A 123 5.28 -1.61 16.26
CA SER A 123 6.38 -1.72 15.32
C SER A 123 7.05 -0.37 15.05
N LEU A 124 8.34 -0.44 14.79
CA LEU A 124 9.19 0.67 14.34
C LEU A 124 9.52 0.44 12.87
N THR A 125 9.26 1.44 12.04
CA THR A 125 9.76 1.52 10.67
C THR A 125 11.08 2.27 10.68
N VAL A 126 12.12 1.64 10.18
CA VAL A 126 13.46 2.22 10.05
C VAL A 126 13.62 2.73 8.62
N PRO A 127 14.03 3.98 8.40
CA PRO A 127 14.14 4.58 7.07
C PRO A 127 15.37 4.06 6.31
N THR A 128 15.26 2.83 5.81
CA THR A 128 16.31 2.15 5.02
C THR A 128 16.05 2.23 3.52
N SER A 129 14.94 2.84 3.11
CA SER A 129 14.59 2.96 1.70
C SER A 129 15.66 3.71 0.90
N THR A 130 16.02 3.14 -0.25
CA THR A 130 16.91 3.76 -1.24
C THR A 130 16.12 4.37 -2.42
N GLY A 131 14.79 4.24 -2.39
CA GLY A 131 13.88 4.78 -3.40
C GLY A 131 13.76 6.32 -3.36
N PRO A 132 13.18 6.91 -4.38
CA PRO A 132 12.82 8.33 -4.35
C PRO A 132 11.75 8.61 -3.28
N VAL A 133 11.57 9.86 -2.94
CA VAL A 133 10.48 10.32 -2.06
C VAL A 133 9.15 9.81 -2.62
N GLY A 134 8.31 9.22 -1.76
CA GLY A 134 7.07 8.57 -2.17
C GLY A 134 7.17 7.03 -2.24
N TYR A 135 8.33 6.45 -2.53
CA TYR A 135 8.55 4.99 -2.44
C TYR A 135 9.08 4.53 -1.07
N GLY A 136 9.51 5.45 -0.25
CA GLY A 136 9.84 5.26 1.15
C GLY A 136 9.68 6.60 1.89
N ARG A 137 9.43 6.57 3.18
CA ARG A 137 9.18 7.81 3.93
C ARG A 137 10.44 8.61 4.25
N GLY A 138 11.60 7.96 4.27
CA GLY A 138 12.86 8.57 4.65
C GLY A 138 12.94 9.04 6.10
N VAL A 139 11.95 8.69 6.94
CA VAL A 139 11.85 9.05 8.37
C VAL A 139 11.38 7.86 9.19
N PRO A 140 11.84 7.70 10.44
CA PRO A 140 11.36 6.63 11.30
C PRO A 140 9.88 6.82 11.63
N SER A 141 9.14 5.73 11.84
CA SER A 141 7.76 5.81 12.34
C SER A 141 7.47 4.71 13.34
N LEU A 142 6.75 5.08 14.39
CA LEU A 142 6.22 4.16 15.39
C LEU A 142 4.76 3.85 15.04
N ASN A 143 4.40 2.56 15.07
CA ASN A 143 3.06 2.14 14.70
C ASN A 143 2.49 1.17 15.76
N LEU A 144 1.22 1.38 16.08
CA LEU A 144 0.38 0.48 16.87
C LEU A 144 -0.72 -0.06 15.97
N LEU A 145 -0.79 -1.36 15.77
CA LEU A 145 -1.81 -2.02 14.97
C LEU A 145 -2.59 -3.00 15.84
N ASN A 146 -3.91 -2.88 15.83
CA ASN A 146 -4.82 -3.85 16.42
C ASN A 146 -5.58 -4.54 15.29
N THR A 147 -5.60 -5.86 15.30
CA THR A 147 -6.33 -6.68 14.33
C THR A 147 -7.31 -7.58 15.07
N VAL A 148 -8.52 -7.66 14.56
CA VAL A 148 -9.57 -8.56 15.04
C VAL A 148 -9.97 -9.51 13.93
N GLY A 149 -10.20 -10.77 14.30
CA GLY A 149 -10.77 -11.78 13.41
C GLY A 149 -11.93 -12.47 14.10
N ALA A 150 -13.01 -12.76 13.37
CA ALA A 150 -14.19 -13.42 13.88
C ALA A 150 -14.82 -14.34 12.82
N GLU A 151 -15.22 -15.53 13.25
CA GLU A 151 -16.07 -16.40 12.43
C GLU A 151 -17.54 -15.94 12.56
N LEU A 152 -18.07 -15.34 11.50
CA LEU A 152 -19.47 -14.93 11.45
C LEU A 152 -20.41 -16.10 11.12
N SER A 153 -19.90 -17.09 10.42
CA SER A 153 -20.56 -18.36 10.11
C SER A 153 -19.50 -19.39 9.70
N PRO A 154 -19.84 -20.70 9.55
CA PRO A 154 -18.89 -21.73 9.09
C PRO A 154 -18.23 -21.42 7.72
N ARG A 155 -18.78 -20.49 6.97
CA ARG A 155 -18.27 -20.13 5.64
C ARG A 155 -17.79 -18.69 5.54
N VAL A 156 -18.05 -17.84 6.55
CA VAL A 156 -17.75 -16.41 6.49
C VAL A 156 -16.88 -16.03 7.67
N HIS A 157 -15.69 -15.57 7.36
CA HIS A 157 -14.74 -15.02 8.32
C HIS A 157 -14.61 -13.51 8.11
N TYR A 158 -14.67 -12.74 9.18
CA TYR A 158 -14.43 -11.31 9.21
C TYR A 158 -13.02 -11.03 9.69
N GLU A 159 -12.37 -10.08 9.07
CA GLU A 159 -11.10 -9.50 9.51
C GLU A 159 -11.18 -7.98 9.51
N GLY A 160 -10.70 -7.35 10.59
CA GLY A 160 -10.61 -5.91 10.66
C GLY A 160 -9.35 -5.46 11.38
N SER A 161 -8.82 -4.32 11.03
CA SER A 161 -7.70 -3.72 11.75
C SER A 161 -7.82 -2.22 11.86
N VAL A 162 -7.24 -1.66 12.93
CA VAL A 162 -7.04 -0.22 13.13
C VAL A 162 -5.61 0.00 13.57
N GLY A 163 -4.93 0.88 12.85
CA GLY A 163 -3.56 1.29 13.10
C GLY A 163 -3.46 2.78 13.44
N LEU A 164 -2.61 3.10 14.41
CA LEU A 164 -2.17 4.45 14.72
C LEU A 164 -0.68 4.53 14.44
N GLY A 165 -0.24 5.54 13.71
CA GLY A 165 1.16 5.78 13.43
C GLY A 165 1.61 7.17 13.86
N PHE A 166 2.84 7.24 14.36
CA PHE A 166 3.53 8.47 14.67
C PHE A 166 4.82 8.54 13.85
N THR A 167 5.02 9.66 13.16
CA THR A 167 6.22 9.94 12.37
C THR A 167 6.72 11.34 12.75
N PRO A 168 7.91 11.49 13.32
CA PRO A 168 8.44 12.79 13.66
C PRO A 168 8.64 13.63 12.40
N ARG A 169 8.48 14.94 12.52
CA ARG A 169 8.75 15.89 11.44
C ARG A 169 10.23 15.93 11.14
N ASN A 170 10.64 15.19 10.13
CA ASN A 170 12.03 15.11 9.70
C ASN A 170 12.12 14.93 8.19
N GLY A 171 13.28 15.21 7.61
CA GLY A 171 13.50 15.06 6.17
C GLY A 171 13.07 16.26 5.33
N SER A 172 13.08 16.07 4.03
CA SER A 172 12.86 17.15 3.05
C SER A 172 11.44 17.73 3.05
N LEU A 173 10.45 16.98 3.53
CA LEU A 173 9.04 17.38 3.59
C LEU A 173 8.53 17.64 5.01
N ALA A 174 9.43 17.85 5.97
CA ALA A 174 9.11 17.94 7.39
C ALA A 174 8.00 18.97 7.72
N SER A 175 8.02 20.14 7.05
CA SER A 175 7.04 21.21 7.28
C SER A 175 5.62 20.86 6.83
N LEU A 176 5.48 19.94 5.89
CA LEU A 176 4.23 19.52 5.28
C LEU A 176 3.73 18.18 5.84
N GLN A 177 4.56 17.50 6.64
CA GLN A 177 4.26 16.16 7.14
C GLN A 177 3.33 16.19 8.35
N ARG A 178 2.35 15.31 8.36
CA ARG A 178 1.54 14.99 9.56
C ARG A 178 2.32 14.04 10.45
N GLU A 179 2.36 14.35 11.75
CA GLU A 179 3.03 13.49 12.73
C GLU A 179 2.20 12.25 13.08
N LEU A 180 0.88 12.40 13.08
CA LEU A 180 -0.05 11.31 13.40
C LEU A 180 -0.85 10.92 12.16
N PHE A 181 -1.01 9.62 11.97
CA PHE A 181 -1.86 9.05 10.93
C PHE A 181 -2.63 7.83 11.44
N VAL A 182 -3.73 7.55 10.78
CA VAL A 182 -4.61 6.42 11.05
C VAL A 182 -4.72 5.57 9.79
N ALA A 183 -4.66 4.26 9.96
CA ALA A 183 -5.02 3.31 8.91
C ALA A 183 -6.07 2.33 9.45
N ALA A 184 -6.97 1.87 8.61
CA ALA A 184 -7.96 0.87 9.00
C ALA A 184 -8.22 -0.08 7.83
N THR A 185 -8.52 -1.34 8.15
CA THR A 185 -9.03 -2.31 7.19
C THR A 185 -10.31 -2.93 7.73
N SER A 186 -11.20 -3.30 6.84
CA SER A 186 -12.38 -4.08 7.18
C SER A 186 -12.70 -5.00 6.01
N GLY A 187 -12.82 -6.30 6.24
CA GLY A 187 -13.03 -7.23 5.15
C GLY A 187 -13.65 -8.54 5.57
N VAL A 188 -14.02 -9.30 4.56
CA VAL A 188 -14.61 -10.61 4.70
C VAL A 188 -13.92 -11.61 3.79
N ARG A 189 -13.83 -12.83 4.29
CA ARG A 189 -13.42 -14.01 3.53
C ARG A 189 -14.59 -14.99 3.51
N VAL A 190 -14.97 -15.42 2.33
CA VAL A 190 -16.08 -16.36 2.12
C VAL A 190 -15.55 -17.66 1.53
N MET A 191 -15.73 -18.76 2.24
CA MET A 191 -15.39 -20.09 1.73
C MET A 191 -16.27 -20.44 0.54
N ALA A 192 -15.67 -20.68 -0.61
CA ALA A 192 -16.35 -21.02 -1.85
C ALA A 192 -16.54 -22.56 -1.94
N TRP A 193 -15.45 -23.31 -2.10
CA TRP A 193 -15.44 -24.77 -2.12
C TRP A 193 -14.08 -25.34 -1.69
N GLY A 194 -14.11 -26.42 -0.93
CA GLY A 194 -12.91 -27.15 -0.50
C GLY A 194 -11.95 -26.25 0.26
N ARG A 195 -10.81 -25.92 -0.34
CA ARG A 195 -9.75 -25.06 0.23
C ARG A 195 -9.72 -23.65 -0.38
N ASN A 196 -10.75 -23.32 -1.14
CA ASN A 196 -10.83 -22.07 -1.88
C ASN A 196 -11.74 -21.08 -1.17
N SER A 197 -11.33 -19.83 -1.09
CA SER A 197 -12.13 -18.72 -0.55
C SER A 197 -11.99 -17.50 -1.42
N ALA A 198 -13.04 -16.73 -1.55
CA ALA A 198 -13.00 -15.36 -2.04
C ALA A 198 -12.79 -14.41 -0.87
N PHE A 199 -12.20 -13.25 -1.09
CA PHE A 199 -12.08 -12.20 -0.09
C PHE A 199 -12.33 -10.82 -0.70
N ALA A 200 -12.76 -9.89 0.16
CA ALA A 200 -12.83 -8.47 -0.16
C ALA A 200 -12.53 -7.67 1.11
N ASN A 201 -11.61 -6.70 1.01
CA ASN A 201 -11.20 -5.83 2.10
C ASN A 201 -11.27 -4.38 1.65
N LEU A 202 -11.86 -3.52 2.46
CA LEU A 202 -11.79 -2.09 2.33
C LEU A 202 -10.60 -1.58 3.15
N PHE A 203 -9.74 -0.78 2.54
CA PHE A 203 -8.62 -0.13 3.19
C PHE A 203 -8.83 1.37 3.24
N TYR A 204 -8.49 1.97 4.36
CA TYR A 204 -8.50 3.41 4.58
C TYR A 204 -7.17 3.85 5.18
N HIS A 205 -6.65 4.99 4.70
CA HIS A 205 -5.50 5.65 5.29
C HIS A 205 -5.72 7.16 5.34
N SER A 206 -5.44 7.79 6.49
CA SER A 206 -5.45 9.25 6.60
C SER A 206 -4.27 9.87 5.84
N PRO A 207 -4.36 11.12 5.37
CA PRO A 207 -3.26 11.77 4.66
C PRO A 207 -1.96 11.80 5.47
N TYR A 208 -0.83 11.58 4.80
CA TYR A 208 0.50 11.73 5.39
C TYR A 208 0.99 13.18 5.39
N TYR A 209 0.44 14.00 4.50
CA TYR A 209 0.86 15.39 4.31
C TYR A 209 -0.31 16.34 4.48
N HIS A 210 -0.03 17.63 4.53
CA HIS A 210 -1.01 18.71 4.56
C HIS A 210 -0.43 19.97 3.95
N GLY A 211 -1.27 20.79 3.30
CA GLY A 211 -0.86 22.09 2.75
C GLY A 211 0.16 21.99 1.62
N THR A 212 0.25 20.84 0.96
CA THR A 212 1.09 20.67 -0.22
C THR A 212 0.46 21.33 -1.44
N THR A 213 -0.83 21.63 -1.39
CA THR A 213 -1.69 22.03 -2.51
C THR A 213 -1.90 20.95 -3.58
N LEU A 214 -1.38 19.75 -3.35
CA LEU A 214 -1.48 18.60 -4.25
C LEU A 214 -2.50 17.60 -3.68
N PRO A 215 -3.64 17.38 -4.33
CA PRO A 215 -4.69 16.48 -3.85
C PRO A 215 -4.18 15.09 -3.52
N SER A 216 -3.36 14.49 -4.35
CA SER A 216 -2.79 13.14 -4.13
C SER A 216 -1.92 13.02 -2.88
N LEU A 217 -1.39 14.11 -2.34
CA LEU A 217 -0.63 14.09 -1.09
C LEU A 217 -1.47 14.51 0.12
N ASP A 218 -2.43 15.41 -0.05
CA ASP A 218 -3.22 15.99 1.04
C ASP A 218 -4.52 15.23 1.35
N ARG A 219 -4.95 14.32 0.47
CA ARG A 219 -6.16 13.51 0.65
C ARG A 219 -5.88 12.18 1.35
N ARG A 220 -6.95 11.57 1.83
CA ARG A 220 -6.97 10.19 2.33
C ARG A 220 -6.87 9.22 1.16
N GLU A 221 -6.51 7.99 1.46
CA GLU A 221 -6.62 6.84 0.57
C GLU A 221 -7.82 5.98 0.99
N LEU A 222 -8.60 5.54 0.02
CA LEU A 222 -9.65 4.55 0.20
C LEU A 222 -9.57 3.57 -0.96
N SER A 223 -9.24 2.31 -0.67
CA SER A 223 -9.06 1.28 -1.71
C SER A 223 -9.78 -0.01 -1.37
N LEU A 224 -10.13 -0.76 -2.40
CA LEU A 224 -10.75 -2.08 -2.33
C LEU A 224 -9.75 -3.14 -2.78
N ASP A 225 -9.38 -4.06 -1.87
CA ASP A 225 -8.56 -5.23 -2.16
C ASP A 225 -9.45 -6.47 -2.20
N PHE A 226 -9.47 -7.19 -3.30
CA PHE A 226 -10.32 -8.36 -3.47
C PHE A 226 -9.62 -9.44 -4.28
N GLY A 227 -10.10 -10.68 -4.16
CA GLY A 227 -9.48 -11.77 -4.87
C GLY A 227 -9.77 -13.15 -4.29
N TRP A 228 -8.78 -14.02 -4.40
CA TRP A 228 -8.91 -15.44 -4.14
C TRP A 228 -7.81 -15.96 -3.21
N ILE A 229 -8.18 -16.84 -2.30
CA ILE A 229 -7.27 -17.53 -1.37
C ILE A 229 -7.38 -19.03 -1.59
N VAL A 230 -6.24 -19.70 -1.73
CA VAL A 230 -6.13 -21.14 -1.83
C VAL A 230 -5.29 -21.67 -0.68
N GLN A 231 -5.90 -22.40 0.25
CA GLN A 231 -5.17 -23.05 1.35
C GLN A 231 -4.38 -24.24 0.83
N THR A 232 -3.10 -24.31 1.21
CA THR A 232 -2.25 -25.45 0.91
C THR A 232 -2.52 -26.62 1.84
N ARG A 233 -2.02 -27.81 1.48
CA ARG A 233 -2.13 -29.00 2.35
C ARG A 233 -1.28 -28.91 3.62
N THR A 234 -0.26 -28.07 3.62
CA THR A 234 0.71 -27.87 4.70
C THR A 234 0.33 -26.75 5.66
N GLY A 235 -0.88 -26.16 5.54
CA GLY A 235 -1.37 -25.11 6.42
C GLY A 235 -1.07 -23.69 5.97
N GLY A 236 -0.23 -23.49 4.96
CA GLY A 236 -0.03 -22.17 4.34
C GLY A 236 -1.12 -21.80 3.34
N GLU A 237 -1.08 -20.59 2.79
CA GLU A 237 -2.05 -20.16 1.78
C GLU A 237 -1.39 -19.35 0.67
N TRP A 238 -1.97 -19.47 -0.54
CA TRP A 238 -1.75 -18.56 -1.64
C TRP A 238 -2.87 -17.53 -1.68
N ARG A 239 -2.51 -16.27 -1.89
CA ARG A 239 -3.46 -15.18 -2.09
C ARG A 239 -3.19 -14.55 -3.46
N LEU A 240 -4.21 -14.48 -4.28
CA LEU A 240 -4.23 -13.77 -5.56
C LEU A 240 -5.22 -12.63 -5.41
N GLY A 241 -4.79 -11.41 -5.60
CA GLY A 241 -5.66 -10.26 -5.37
C GLY A 241 -5.41 -9.13 -6.35
N MET A 242 -6.36 -8.24 -6.35
CA MET A 242 -6.33 -6.99 -7.07
C MET A 242 -6.79 -5.88 -6.12
N THR A 243 -6.09 -4.77 -6.12
CA THR A 243 -6.48 -3.58 -5.36
C THR A 243 -6.82 -2.46 -6.34
N GLU A 244 -7.94 -1.79 -6.09
CA GLU A 244 -8.48 -0.69 -6.88
C GLU A 244 -8.64 0.53 -5.98
N ASP A 245 -8.27 1.71 -6.46
CA ASP A 245 -8.55 2.97 -5.77
C ASP A 245 -10.04 3.33 -5.93
N LEU A 246 -10.69 3.64 -4.80
CA LEU A 246 -12.10 4.05 -4.76
C LEU A 246 -12.28 5.57 -4.66
N GLU A 247 -11.22 6.32 -4.51
CA GLU A 247 -11.25 7.79 -4.37
C GLU A 247 -10.34 8.45 -5.42
N PRO A 248 -10.81 8.63 -6.66
CA PRO A 248 -10.02 9.20 -7.74
C PRO A 248 -9.39 10.55 -7.34
N GLY A 249 -8.11 10.72 -7.65
CA GLY A 249 -7.31 11.89 -7.25
C GLY A 249 -6.88 11.90 -5.79
N GLY A 250 -7.01 10.77 -5.07
CA GLY A 250 -6.33 10.49 -3.82
C GLY A 250 -4.91 9.94 -4.07
N PRO A 251 -4.17 9.58 -3.01
CA PRO A 251 -2.83 9.00 -3.12
C PRO A 251 -2.84 7.50 -3.47
N GLY A 252 -3.94 7.00 -3.95
CA GLY A 252 -4.15 5.59 -4.30
C GLY A 252 -3.37 5.18 -5.53
N VAL A 253 -3.13 3.88 -5.63
CA VAL A 253 -2.56 3.25 -6.80
C VAL A 253 -3.72 2.86 -7.72
N ASP A 254 -3.63 3.20 -8.99
CA ASP A 254 -4.67 2.94 -9.98
C ASP A 254 -5.10 1.45 -10.01
N LEU A 255 -4.10 0.57 -10.06
CA LEU A 255 -4.32 -0.88 -9.96
C LEU A 255 -3.10 -1.58 -9.37
N VAL A 256 -3.33 -2.49 -8.42
CA VAL A 256 -2.30 -3.42 -7.93
C VAL A 256 -2.74 -4.86 -8.17
N LEU A 257 -1.91 -5.62 -8.86
CA LEU A 257 -2.02 -7.08 -8.91
C LEU A 257 -1.11 -7.69 -7.85
N ARG A 258 -1.64 -8.55 -7.00
CA ARG A 258 -0.92 -9.16 -5.89
C ARG A 258 -0.92 -10.66 -5.93
N VAL A 259 0.26 -11.25 -5.71
CA VAL A 259 0.43 -12.68 -5.42
C VAL A 259 1.13 -12.82 -4.08
N GLY A 260 0.46 -13.39 -3.10
CA GLY A 260 0.99 -13.62 -1.77
C GLY A 260 1.09 -15.10 -1.44
N LYS A 261 2.06 -15.46 -0.59
CA LYS A 261 2.20 -16.80 -0.01
C LYS A 261 2.57 -16.71 1.45
N SER A 262 1.81 -17.38 2.31
CA SER A 262 2.16 -17.68 3.69
C SER A 262 2.55 -19.16 3.84
N PHE A 263 3.36 -19.47 4.85
CA PHE A 263 3.90 -20.79 5.12
C PHE A 263 3.51 -21.24 6.53
#